data_e11d2695aacff328a2baefaea5508347
#
_entry.id   e11d2695aacff328a2baefaea5508347
#
_cell.length_a   1.000
_cell.length_b   1.000
_cell.length_c   1.000
_cell.angle_alpha   90.00
_cell.angle_beta   90.00
_cell.angle_gamma   90.00
#
_symmetry.space_group_name_H-M   'P 1'
#
loop_
_entity.id
_entity.type
_entity.pdbx_description
1 polymer ?
#
loop_
_entity_poly.entity_id
_entity_poly.type
_entity_poly.pdbx_seq_one_letter_code
_entity_poly.pdbx_strand_id
1 'polypeptide(L)'
;IMYHVPINGMLEWATVEDSGRLLANVCGDDIPEEFWRRFYNIGSGEEYRITNYEFEDLLLGTLGLGSPKKLFDPHWFTTRNFHGQWYYDGDELEKYCHFRANIPVKEYFKSMMDKVEGYYKLAFLAKPFAPILKKLWMKKIAETPEYGTLWWAANKVDVRMKAYYGSMEEYEKLPRSWDDFEIVIPSKKTTADDVVVLNHGYDETKPFDSLTLEDLQKAAEFRGGKCLATEIVDMYTPVKWVSARGNEFEMSPNLVLKGGHWCPAELPWP
;
A
#
# COMPACT_ATOMS: atom_id res chain seq x y z
N ILE A 1 2.77 9.43 -11.25
CA ILE A 1 1.29 9.50 -11.29
C ILE A 1 0.76 8.09 -11.12
N MET A 2 -0.08 7.91 -10.13
CA MET A 2 -0.52 6.59 -9.68
C MET A 2 -1.97 6.32 -10.09
N TYR A 3 -2.25 6.15 -11.38
CA TYR A 3 -3.62 5.82 -11.84
C TYR A 3 -4.13 4.47 -11.31
N HIS A 4 -3.24 3.59 -10.87
CA HIS A 4 -3.59 2.30 -10.26
C HIS A 4 -4.03 2.42 -8.79
N VAL A 5 -3.97 3.60 -8.21
CA VAL A 5 -4.44 3.89 -6.85
C VAL A 5 -5.72 4.70 -6.94
N PRO A 6 -6.79 4.34 -6.22
CA PRO A 6 -8.01 5.15 -6.17
C PRO A 6 -7.72 6.58 -5.74
N ILE A 7 -8.46 7.55 -6.28
CA ILE A 7 -8.25 8.97 -5.95
C ILE A 7 -8.47 9.24 -4.45
N ASN A 8 -9.45 8.57 -3.84
CA ASN A 8 -9.71 8.58 -2.41
C ASN A 8 -8.94 7.48 -1.64
N GLY A 9 -8.04 6.75 -2.33
CA GLY A 9 -7.22 5.71 -1.71
C GLY A 9 -6.24 6.29 -0.71
N MET A 10 -6.13 5.65 0.44
CA MET A 10 -5.24 6.07 1.52
C MET A 10 -3.80 5.66 1.22
N LEU A 11 -2.86 6.55 1.49
CA LEU A 11 -1.42 6.33 1.36
C LEU A 11 -0.73 6.62 2.69
N GLU A 12 0.16 5.75 3.10
CA GLU A 12 1.10 5.97 4.20
C GLU A 12 2.48 5.46 3.78
N TRP A 13 3.50 6.25 4.01
CA TRP A 13 4.88 5.86 3.68
C TRP A 13 5.90 6.47 4.63
N ALA A 14 7.12 5.92 4.62
CA ALA A 14 8.27 6.52 5.25
C ALA A 14 9.13 7.26 4.23
N THR A 15 9.71 8.40 4.63
CA THR A 15 10.71 9.09 3.83
C THR A 15 12.00 8.28 3.75
N VAL A 16 12.82 8.54 2.73
CA VAL A 16 14.14 7.89 2.59
C VAL A 16 15.03 8.20 3.80
N GLU A 17 14.97 9.42 4.28
CA GLU A 17 15.76 9.88 5.42
C GLU A 17 15.34 9.20 6.72
N ASP A 18 14.03 9.05 6.95
CA ASP A 18 13.51 8.32 8.11
C ASP A 18 13.83 6.84 8.03
N SER A 19 13.68 6.24 6.84
CA SER A 19 14.06 4.83 6.61
C SER A 19 15.55 4.59 6.86
N GLY A 20 16.40 5.51 6.41
CA GLY A 20 17.86 5.44 6.67
C GLY A 20 18.19 5.55 8.17
N ARG A 21 17.51 6.45 8.89
CA ARG A 21 17.65 6.59 10.34
C ARG A 21 17.17 5.34 11.08
N LEU A 22 16.02 4.78 10.67
CA LEU A 22 15.53 3.53 11.21
C LEU A 22 16.57 2.42 11.12
N LEU A 23 17.15 2.21 9.93
CA LEU A 23 18.16 1.17 9.73
C LEU A 23 19.40 1.41 10.59
N ALA A 24 19.83 2.66 10.75
CA ALA A 24 20.95 3.01 11.61
C ALA A 24 20.61 2.74 13.10
N ASN A 25 19.43 3.15 13.55
CA ASN A 25 19.02 3.01 14.96
C ASN A 25 18.81 1.56 15.37
N VAL A 26 18.28 0.72 14.47
CA VAL A 26 18.12 -0.73 14.72
C VAL A 26 19.48 -1.44 14.92
N CYS A 27 20.56 -0.88 14.41
CA CYS A 27 21.91 -1.42 14.65
C CYS A 27 22.51 -0.99 16.01
N GLY A 28 21.82 -0.17 16.79
CA GLY A 28 22.25 0.25 18.13
C GLY A 28 22.03 -0.83 19.19
N ASP A 29 22.71 -0.64 20.34
CA ASP A 29 22.64 -1.59 21.46
C ASP A 29 21.39 -1.40 22.35
N ASP A 30 20.61 -0.32 22.10
CA ASP A 30 19.46 0.08 22.94
C ASP A 30 18.12 -0.56 22.52
N ILE A 31 18.13 -1.41 21.49
CA ILE A 31 16.92 -2.08 21.00
C ILE A 31 16.54 -3.23 21.91
N PRO A 32 15.36 -3.19 22.56
CA PRO A 32 14.96 -4.21 23.51
C PRO A 32 14.66 -5.56 22.83
N GLU A 33 14.76 -6.66 23.62
CA GLU A 33 14.60 -8.01 23.08
C GLU A 33 13.21 -8.25 22.45
N GLU A 34 12.15 -7.68 23.02
CA GLU A 34 10.79 -7.80 22.51
C GLU A 34 10.56 -7.16 21.14
N PHE A 35 11.45 -6.29 20.67
CA PHE A 35 11.41 -5.75 19.32
C PHE A 35 11.65 -6.83 18.25
N TRP A 36 12.52 -7.80 18.54
CA TRP A 36 12.97 -8.76 17.55
C TRP A 36 11.91 -9.83 17.24
N ARG A 37 12.00 -10.39 16.04
CA ARG A 37 11.10 -11.43 15.52
C ARG A 37 9.63 -11.00 15.38
N ARG A 38 9.39 -9.72 15.20
CA ARG A 38 8.09 -9.11 14.92
C ARG A 38 8.06 -8.48 13.53
N PHE A 39 6.87 -8.16 13.06
CA PHE A 39 6.63 -7.43 11.83
C PHE A 39 6.11 -6.05 12.18
N TYR A 40 6.63 -5.03 11.52
CA TYR A 40 6.27 -3.65 11.77
C TYR A 40 5.90 -2.94 10.49
N ASN A 41 4.88 -2.11 10.56
CA ASN A 41 4.57 -1.16 9.52
C ASN A 41 5.46 0.07 9.69
N ILE A 42 6.03 0.55 8.58
CA ILE A 42 6.90 1.73 8.59
C ILE A 42 6.17 2.93 8.00
N GLY A 43 6.18 4.07 8.72
CA GLY A 43 5.61 5.32 8.27
C GLY A 43 6.28 6.51 8.93
N SER A 44 6.35 7.65 8.25
CA SER A 44 6.91 8.89 8.80
C SER A 44 5.93 9.68 9.68
N GLY A 45 4.84 9.04 10.11
CA GLY A 45 3.87 9.60 11.04
C GLY A 45 2.60 10.13 10.38
N GLU A 46 1.70 10.70 11.21
CA GLU A 46 0.36 11.13 10.80
C GLU A 46 0.35 12.11 9.62
N GLU A 47 1.36 12.97 9.52
CA GLU A 47 1.51 13.92 8.40
C GLU A 47 1.60 13.24 7.03
N TYR A 48 2.10 11.98 6.99
CA TYR A 48 2.29 11.19 5.78
C TYR A 48 1.12 10.22 5.50
N ARG A 49 0.06 10.28 6.31
CA ARG A 49 -1.22 9.61 6.07
C ARG A 49 -2.09 10.54 5.25
N ILE A 50 -2.05 10.41 3.94
CA ILE A 50 -2.81 11.25 3.01
C ILE A 50 -3.54 10.39 1.98
N THR A 51 -4.53 10.97 1.30
CA THR A 51 -5.17 10.33 0.16
C THR A 51 -4.31 10.48 -1.10
N ASN A 52 -4.57 9.66 -2.12
CA ASN A 52 -3.93 9.83 -3.42
C ASN A 52 -4.23 11.19 -4.04
N TYR A 53 -5.43 11.74 -3.81
CA TYR A 53 -5.76 13.10 -4.25
C TYR A 53 -4.84 14.14 -3.60
N GLU A 54 -4.65 14.07 -2.28
CA GLU A 54 -3.76 14.98 -1.55
C GLU A 54 -2.30 14.82 -2.01
N PHE A 55 -1.86 13.58 -2.28
CA PHE A 55 -0.53 13.30 -2.81
C PHE A 55 -0.31 13.97 -4.17
N GLU A 56 -1.25 13.78 -5.11
CA GLU A 56 -1.17 14.40 -6.45
C GLU A 56 -1.26 15.93 -6.36
N ASP A 57 -2.07 16.48 -5.45
CA ASP A 57 -2.17 17.93 -5.25
C ASP A 57 -0.86 18.51 -4.68
N LEU A 58 -0.23 17.83 -3.72
CA LEU A 58 1.09 18.19 -3.21
C LEU A 58 2.17 18.12 -4.28
N LEU A 59 2.21 17.05 -5.05
CA LEU A 59 3.19 16.84 -6.11
C LEU A 59 3.06 17.92 -7.20
N LEU A 60 1.87 18.07 -7.74
CA LEU A 60 1.61 19.04 -8.81
C LEU A 60 1.71 20.49 -8.33
N GLY A 61 1.29 20.76 -7.10
CA GLY A 61 1.45 22.06 -6.45
C GLY A 61 2.92 22.43 -6.28
N THR A 62 3.75 21.49 -5.84
CA THR A 62 5.20 21.67 -5.69
C THR A 62 5.89 21.91 -7.02
N LEU A 63 5.46 21.25 -8.10
CA LEU A 63 5.92 21.49 -9.46
C LEU A 63 5.35 22.79 -10.08
N GLY A 64 4.42 23.46 -9.40
CA GLY A 64 3.76 24.65 -9.90
C GLY A 64 2.75 24.42 -11.02
N LEU A 65 2.35 23.18 -11.29
CA LEU A 65 1.40 22.80 -12.34
C LEU A 65 -0.08 23.05 -11.95
N GLY A 66 -0.34 23.15 -10.64
CA GLY A 66 -1.67 23.44 -10.10
C GLY A 66 -2.44 22.19 -9.69
N SER A 67 -3.77 22.27 -9.68
CA SER A 67 -4.63 21.19 -9.15
C SER A 67 -4.71 19.97 -10.07
N PRO A 68 -4.77 18.73 -9.50
CA PRO A 68 -5.05 17.50 -10.22
C PRO A 68 -6.27 17.57 -11.14
N LYS A 69 -7.31 18.28 -10.73
CA LYS A 69 -8.56 18.47 -11.51
C LYS A 69 -8.34 19.04 -12.92
N LYS A 70 -7.24 19.78 -13.12
CA LYS A 70 -6.89 20.35 -14.42
C LYS A 70 -6.12 19.41 -15.33
N LEU A 71 -5.49 18.39 -14.74
CA LEU A 71 -4.56 17.50 -15.45
C LEU A 71 -5.10 16.08 -15.64
N PHE A 72 -6.07 15.67 -14.84
CA PHE A 72 -6.64 14.33 -14.87
C PHE A 72 -8.17 14.36 -14.98
N ASP A 73 -8.77 13.23 -15.34
CA ASP A 73 -10.18 12.95 -15.12
C ASP A 73 -10.33 11.83 -14.08
N PRO A 74 -11.38 11.85 -13.24
CA PRO A 74 -11.49 10.93 -12.12
C PRO A 74 -11.57 9.46 -12.55
N HIS A 75 -12.19 9.15 -13.69
CA HIS A 75 -12.31 7.78 -14.22
C HIS A 75 -11.00 7.20 -14.78
N TRP A 76 -9.89 7.95 -14.80
CA TRP A 76 -8.58 7.41 -15.15
C TRP A 76 -7.99 6.61 -13.99
N PHE A 77 -8.45 6.87 -12.78
CA PHE A 77 -7.99 6.20 -11.58
C PHE A 77 -8.84 4.95 -11.30
N THR A 78 -8.23 3.94 -10.74
CA THR A 78 -8.93 2.74 -10.30
C THR A 78 -9.85 3.03 -9.11
N THR A 79 -10.79 2.12 -8.82
CA THR A 79 -11.64 2.20 -7.63
C THR A 79 -11.24 1.23 -6.54
N ARG A 80 -10.37 0.27 -6.87
CA ARG A 80 -9.90 -0.78 -5.96
C ARG A 80 -8.39 -0.92 -6.11
N ASN A 81 -7.69 -0.96 -4.98
CA ASN A 81 -6.29 -1.31 -4.90
C ASN A 81 -5.98 -1.72 -3.46
N PHE A 82 -5.19 -2.77 -3.30
CA PHE A 82 -4.77 -3.25 -1.97
C PHE A 82 -3.54 -2.53 -1.41
N HIS A 83 -2.87 -1.70 -2.20
CA HIS A 83 -1.66 -0.97 -1.77
C HIS A 83 -1.95 0.31 -0.99
N GLY A 84 -3.17 0.84 -1.07
CA GLY A 84 -3.54 2.10 -0.44
C GLY A 84 -4.20 1.89 0.91
N GLN A 85 -3.47 2.03 2.00
CA GLN A 85 -3.99 1.88 3.36
C GLN A 85 -3.20 2.70 4.36
N TRP A 86 -3.83 3.02 5.49
CA TRP A 86 -3.18 3.51 6.69
C TRP A 86 -3.09 2.38 7.70
N TYR A 87 -2.02 2.39 8.48
CA TYR A 87 -1.78 1.35 9.46
C TYR A 87 -2.13 1.84 10.86
N TYR A 88 -2.96 1.08 11.56
CA TYR A 88 -3.33 1.37 12.95
C TYR A 88 -2.11 1.37 13.88
N ASP A 89 -1.20 0.44 13.65
CA ASP A 89 0.02 0.22 14.42
C ASP A 89 1.26 0.93 13.86
N GLY A 90 1.07 1.85 12.91
CA GLY A 90 2.18 2.55 12.23
C GLY A 90 3.12 3.33 13.16
N ASP A 91 2.71 3.57 14.40
CA ASP A 91 3.50 4.28 15.41
C ASP A 91 4.31 3.35 16.34
N GLU A 92 4.08 2.03 16.28
CA GLU A 92 4.76 1.06 17.15
C GLU A 92 6.28 1.06 16.93
N LEU A 93 6.72 1.09 15.68
CA LEU A 93 8.13 1.08 15.30
C LEU A 93 8.87 2.32 15.81
N GLU A 94 8.20 3.48 15.80
CA GLU A 94 8.77 4.75 16.32
C GLU A 94 9.04 4.69 17.82
N LYS A 95 8.22 3.96 18.59
CA LYS A 95 8.42 3.80 20.04
C LYS A 95 9.74 3.11 20.38
N TYR A 96 10.18 2.19 19.52
CA TYR A 96 11.43 1.45 19.70
C TYR A 96 12.63 2.16 19.09
N CYS A 97 12.47 2.74 17.92
CA CYS A 97 13.61 3.14 17.09
C CYS A 97 13.79 4.64 16.98
N HIS A 98 12.81 5.47 17.37
CA HIS A 98 12.90 6.96 17.36
C HIS A 98 13.50 7.52 16.06
N PHE A 99 12.99 7.08 14.92
CA PHE A 99 13.59 7.34 13.61
C PHE A 99 12.96 8.52 12.86
N ARG A 100 11.80 9.02 13.29
CA ARG A 100 11.07 10.07 12.58
C ARG A 100 11.70 11.44 12.80
N ALA A 101 11.91 12.17 11.70
CA ALA A 101 12.33 13.57 11.77
C ALA A 101 11.16 14.53 12.04
N ASN A 102 9.92 14.06 11.91
CA ASN A 102 8.70 14.86 12.04
C ASN A 102 8.69 16.10 11.13
N ILE A 103 9.24 15.97 9.92
CA ILE A 103 9.23 17.04 8.92
C ILE A 103 7.81 17.07 8.32
N PRO A 104 7.14 18.26 8.28
CA PRO A 104 5.84 18.38 7.64
C PRO A 104 5.87 17.90 6.18
N VAL A 105 4.86 17.16 5.75
CA VAL A 105 4.82 16.56 4.41
C VAL A 105 5.00 17.59 3.29
N LYS A 106 4.45 18.81 3.46
CA LYS A 106 4.62 19.92 2.50
C LYS A 106 6.07 20.39 2.40
N GLU A 107 6.79 20.43 3.51
CA GLU A 107 8.21 20.81 3.54
C GLU A 107 9.06 19.70 2.89
N TYR A 108 8.72 18.44 3.14
CA TYR A 108 9.35 17.31 2.48
C TYR A 108 9.23 17.40 0.95
N PHE A 109 8.02 17.62 0.42
CA PHE A 109 7.81 17.79 -1.02
C PHE A 109 8.60 18.98 -1.60
N LYS A 110 8.70 20.08 -0.88
CA LYS A 110 9.54 21.22 -1.29
C LYS A 110 11.03 20.84 -1.35
N SER A 111 11.53 20.11 -0.34
CA SER A 111 12.92 19.67 -0.31
C SER A 111 13.28 18.71 -1.46
N MET A 112 12.31 17.95 -1.93
CA MET A 112 12.50 17.10 -3.11
C MET A 112 12.85 17.91 -4.37
N MET A 113 12.31 19.14 -4.50
CA MET A 113 12.61 20.01 -5.64
C MET A 113 14.08 20.43 -5.73
N ASP A 114 14.81 20.41 -4.62
CA ASP A 114 16.24 20.68 -4.64
C ASP A 114 17.04 19.53 -5.23
N LYS A 115 16.49 18.32 -5.15
CA LYS A 115 17.10 17.06 -5.61
C LYS A 115 16.72 16.66 -7.02
N VAL A 116 15.68 17.28 -7.63
CA VAL A 116 15.27 16.96 -9.00
C VAL A 116 16.08 17.73 -10.03
N GLU A 117 16.12 17.19 -11.27
CA GLU A 117 16.82 17.84 -12.39
C GLU A 117 16.22 19.22 -12.72
N GLY A 118 17.10 20.15 -13.13
CA GLY A 118 16.76 21.56 -13.30
C GLY A 118 15.55 21.84 -14.20
N TYR A 119 15.28 21.01 -15.20
CA TYR A 119 14.12 21.20 -16.08
C TYR A 119 12.76 21.00 -15.38
N TYR A 120 12.71 20.16 -14.32
CA TYR A 120 11.48 20.04 -13.51
C TYR A 120 11.15 21.33 -12.76
N LYS A 121 12.17 22.12 -12.40
CA LYS A 121 12.00 23.41 -11.73
C LYS A 121 11.32 24.45 -12.64
N LEU A 122 11.28 24.19 -13.95
CA LEU A 122 10.61 25.02 -14.95
C LEU A 122 9.19 24.50 -15.28
N ALA A 123 8.72 23.44 -14.63
CA ALA A 123 7.42 22.83 -14.91
C ALA A 123 6.26 23.83 -14.77
N PHE A 124 6.36 24.81 -13.85
CA PHE A 124 5.35 25.85 -13.66
C PHE A 124 5.04 26.65 -14.94
N LEU A 125 5.98 26.76 -15.89
CA LEU A 125 5.77 27.42 -17.18
C LEU A 125 4.72 26.68 -18.04
N ALA A 126 4.51 25.41 -17.79
CA ALA A 126 3.52 24.60 -18.49
C ALA A 126 2.09 24.74 -17.91
N LYS A 127 1.92 25.39 -16.75
CA LYS A 127 0.61 25.58 -16.10
C LYS A 127 -0.47 26.20 -17.01
N PRO A 128 -0.20 27.25 -17.83
CA PRO A 128 -1.20 27.79 -18.76
C PRO A 128 -1.65 26.79 -19.82
N PHE A 129 -0.84 25.77 -20.09
CA PHE A 129 -1.07 24.73 -21.09
C PHE A 129 -1.64 23.44 -20.49
N ALA A 130 -2.19 23.49 -19.28
CA ALA A 130 -2.74 22.32 -18.59
C ALA A 130 -3.70 21.45 -19.44
N PRO A 131 -4.62 22.01 -20.26
CA PRO A 131 -5.46 21.19 -21.15
C PRO A 131 -4.68 20.42 -22.20
N ILE A 132 -3.58 20.98 -22.70
CA ILE A 132 -2.68 20.34 -23.67
C ILE A 132 -1.89 19.24 -22.98
N LEU A 133 -1.33 19.51 -21.79
CA LEU A 133 -0.64 18.52 -20.97
C LEU A 133 -1.55 17.35 -20.61
N LYS A 134 -2.77 17.63 -20.19
CA LYS A 134 -3.80 16.61 -19.90
C LYS A 134 -3.98 15.67 -21.08
N LYS A 135 -4.17 16.20 -22.27
CA LYS A 135 -4.46 15.42 -23.48
C LYS A 135 -3.24 14.68 -24.02
N LEU A 136 -2.09 15.36 -24.10
CA LEU A 136 -0.92 14.85 -24.81
C LEU A 136 0.01 13.99 -23.94
N TRP A 137 -0.01 14.22 -22.63
CA TRP A 137 0.89 13.51 -21.70
C TRP A 137 0.13 12.67 -20.69
N MET A 138 -0.67 13.30 -19.83
CA MET A 138 -1.29 12.60 -18.72
C MET A 138 -2.26 11.51 -19.20
N LYS A 139 -3.06 11.80 -20.20
CA LYS A 139 -3.95 10.81 -20.81
C LYS A 139 -3.17 9.68 -21.47
N LYS A 140 -2.07 9.97 -22.15
CA LYS A 140 -1.23 8.94 -22.77
C LYS A 140 -0.61 7.99 -21.78
N ILE A 141 -0.26 8.45 -20.57
CA ILE A 141 0.19 7.57 -19.50
C ILE A 141 -0.92 6.59 -19.12
N ALA A 142 -2.17 7.08 -18.97
CA ALA A 142 -3.31 6.23 -18.70
C ALA A 142 -3.68 5.29 -19.86
N GLU A 143 -3.26 5.63 -21.09
CA GLU A 143 -3.46 4.84 -22.33
C GLU A 143 -2.25 3.96 -22.68
N THR A 144 -1.23 3.88 -21.82
CA THR A 144 -0.04 3.04 -22.07
C THR A 144 -0.45 1.59 -22.32
N PRO A 145 -0.04 0.98 -23.45
CA PRO A 145 -0.38 -0.41 -23.78
C PRO A 145 -0.02 -1.36 -22.61
N GLU A 146 -0.94 -2.28 -22.31
CA GLU A 146 -0.84 -3.31 -21.26
C GLU A 146 -0.85 -2.79 -19.81
N TYR A 147 -0.42 -1.56 -19.55
CA TYR A 147 -0.24 -1.01 -18.19
C TYR A 147 -1.23 0.10 -17.85
N GLY A 148 -1.74 0.82 -18.82
CA GLY A 148 -2.62 1.98 -18.59
C GLY A 148 -4.05 1.59 -18.28
N THR A 149 -4.66 2.27 -17.32
CA THR A 149 -6.03 2.04 -16.87
C THR A 149 -7.06 2.27 -17.97
N LEU A 150 -6.89 3.31 -18.79
CA LEU A 150 -7.74 3.55 -19.96
C LEU A 150 -7.51 2.53 -21.08
N TRP A 151 -6.28 2.03 -21.22
CA TRP A 151 -6.01 0.96 -22.17
C TRP A 151 -6.72 -0.34 -21.78
N TRP A 152 -6.75 -0.68 -20.47
CA TRP A 152 -7.49 -1.85 -20.00
C TRP A 152 -8.98 -1.76 -20.31
N ALA A 153 -9.58 -0.58 -20.07
CA ALA A 153 -11.00 -0.36 -20.34
C ALA A 153 -11.30 -0.42 -21.85
N ALA A 154 -10.48 0.23 -22.68
CA ALA A 154 -10.65 0.24 -24.14
C ALA A 154 -10.49 -1.16 -24.76
N ASN A 155 -9.61 -2.00 -24.23
CA ASN A 155 -9.35 -3.35 -24.70
C ASN A 155 -10.13 -4.43 -23.92
N LYS A 156 -11.03 -4.03 -23.01
CA LYS A 156 -11.86 -4.93 -22.19
C LYS A 156 -11.06 -6.04 -21.53
N VAL A 157 -9.94 -5.70 -20.90
CA VAL A 157 -9.05 -6.65 -20.23
C VAL A 157 -9.73 -7.13 -18.95
N ASP A 158 -10.54 -8.20 -19.05
CA ASP A 158 -11.46 -8.67 -18.02
C ASP A 158 -10.79 -8.85 -16.65
N VAL A 159 -9.61 -9.49 -16.60
CA VAL A 159 -8.87 -9.73 -15.37
C VAL A 159 -8.52 -8.40 -14.66
N ARG A 160 -8.09 -7.38 -15.41
CA ARG A 160 -7.74 -6.07 -14.87
C ARG A 160 -8.99 -5.28 -14.46
N MET A 161 -10.02 -5.28 -15.32
CA MET A 161 -11.29 -4.61 -15.00
C MET A 161 -11.92 -5.18 -13.74
N LYS A 162 -11.94 -6.51 -13.61
CA LYS A 162 -12.47 -7.18 -12.41
C LYS A 162 -11.65 -6.88 -11.15
N ALA A 163 -10.33 -6.92 -11.24
CA ALA A 163 -9.44 -6.66 -10.10
C ALA A 163 -9.50 -5.21 -9.61
N TYR A 164 -9.47 -4.24 -10.53
CA TYR A 164 -9.27 -2.82 -10.20
C TYR A 164 -10.55 -1.98 -10.20
N TYR A 165 -11.63 -2.46 -10.82
CA TYR A 165 -12.92 -1.76 -10.89
C TYR A 165 -14.10 -2.60 -10.41
N GLY A 166 -13.93 -3.92 -10.28
CA GLY A 166 -14.98 -4.87 -9.93
C GLY A 166 -15.66 -5.45 -11.17
N SER A 167 -15.97 -4.65 -12.17
CA SER A 167 -16.44 -5.07 -13.49
C SER A 167 -16.33 -3.94 -14.50
N MET A 168 -16.59 -4.22 -15.77
CA MET A 168 -16.69 -3.21 -16.82
C MET A 168 -17.90 -2.29 -16.60
N GLU A 169 -19.03 -2.84 -16.13
CA GLU A 169 -20.23 -2.05 -15.83
C GLU A 169 -19.99 -1.05 -14.69
N GLU A 170 -19.23 -1.42 -13.68
CA GLU A 170 -18.86 -0.49 -12.60
C GLU A 170 -17.95 0.63 -13.11
N TYR A 171 -17.00 0.31 -13.99
CA TYR A 171 -16.17 1.33 -14.64
C TYR A 171 -16.99 2.32 -15.48
N GLU A 172 -17.99 1.83 -16.22
CA GLU A 172 -18.84 2.68 -17.05
C GLU A 172 -19.68 3.68 -16.25
N LYS A 173 -20.01 3.36 -15.01
CA LYS A 173 -20.73 4.23 -14.07
C LYS A 173 -19.87 5.33 -13.44
N LEU A 174 -18.54 5.25 -13.58
CA LEU A 174 -17.65 6.22 -12.95
C LEU A 174 -17.87 7.63 -13.47
N PRO A 175 -17.87 8.65 -12.59
CA PRO A 175 -17.93 10.04 -12.98
C PRO A 175 -16.82 10.40 -13.97
N ARG A 176 -17.21 11.07 -15.05
CA ARG A 176 -16.28 11.56 -16.08
C ARG A 176 -15.81 12.99 -15.80
N SER A 177 -16.51 13.68 -14.92
CA SER A 177 -16.21 15.05 -14.47
C SER A 177 -15.90 15.06 -12.98
N TRP A 178 -15.03 15.98 -12.58
CA TRP A 178 -14.78 16.27 -11.17
C TRP A 178 -15.97 16.90 -10.46
N ASP A 179 -16.91 17.48 -11.20
CA ASP A 179 -18.13 18.08 -10.62
C ASP A 179 -19.07 17.00 -10.07
N ASP A 180 -18.98 15.79 -10.63
CA ASP A 180 -19.78 14.62 -10.23
C ASP A 180 -19.00 13.67 -9.32
N PHE A 181 -17.74 13.97 -8.99
CA PHE A 181 -16.85 13.11 -8.19
C PHE A 181 -16.65 13.68 -6.79
N GLU A 182 -17.00 12.90 -5.76
CA GLU A 182 -16.78 13.26 -4.38
C GLU A 182 -15.35 12.93 -3.94
N ILE A 183 -14.60 13.97 -3.54
CA ILE A 183 -13.28 13.81 -2.93
C ILE A 183 -13.50 13.63 -1.43
N VAL A 184 -13.12 12.46 -0.92
CA VAL A 184 -13.22 12.12 0.50
C VAL A 184 -11.84 12.21 1.12
N ILE A 185 -11.68 13.05 2.15
CA ILE A 185 -10.48 13.15 2.97
C ILE A 185 -10.83 12.65 4.37
N PRO A 186 -10.52 11.40 4.71
CA PRO A 186 -10.85 10.84 6.00
C PRO A 186 -10.02 11.45 7.11
N SER A 187 -10.47 11.29 8.36
CA SER A 187 -9.66 11.65 9.53
C SER A 187 -8.38 10.84 9.56
N LYS A 188 -7.24 11.49 9.75
CA LYS A 188 -5.92 10.81 9.84
C LYS A 188 -5.72 10.04 11.14
N LYS A 189 -6.57 10.29 12.13
CA LYS A 189 -6.55 9.58 13.41
C LYS A 189 -7.33 8.29 13.26
N THR A 190 -6.64 7.17 13.35
CA THR A 190 -7.23 5.85 13.42
C THR A 190 -7.37 5.43 14.87
N THR A 191 -8.50 4.84 15.21
CA THR A 191 -8.76 4.22 16.52
C THR A 191 -8.85 2.70 16.36
N ALA A 192 -8.80 1.98 17.47
CA ALA A 192 -8.97 0.52 17.44
C ALA A 192 -10.31 0.10 16.80
N ASP A 193 -11.34 0.96 16.90
CA ASP A 193 -12.68 0.70 16.37
C ASP A 193 -12.73 0.84 14.83
N ASP A 194 -11.75 1.53 14.23
CA ASP A 194 -11.65 1.71 12.77
C ASP A 194 -10.94 0.52 12.08
N VAL A 195 -10.40 -0.41 12.88
CA VAL A 195 -9.63 -1.55 12.35
C VAL A 195 -10.57 -2.60 11.77
N VAL A 196 -10.41 -2.89 10.49
CA VAL A 196 -11.07 -4.04 9.87
C VAL A 196 -10.23 -5.27 10.13
N VAL A 197 -10.69 -6.14 11.02
CA VAL A 197 -10.05 -7.42 11.30
C VAL A 197 -10.50 -8.44 10.27
N LEU A 198 -9.56 -8.95 9.46
CA LEU A 198 -9.80 -10.05 8.55
C LEU A 198 -9.73 -11.37 9.31
N ASN A 199 -10.69 -12.27 9.06
CA ASN A 199 -10.67 -13.62 9.62
C ASN A 199 -9.79 -14.51 8.73
N HIS A 200 -8.63 -14.90 9.25
CA HIS A 200 -7.69 -15.82 8.56
C HIS A 200 -7.90 -17.28 8.98
N GLY A 201 -9.07 -17.61 9.50
CA GLY A 201 -9.50 -18.97 9.83
C GLY A 201 -9.25 -19.38 11.26
N TYR A 202 -8.42 -18.67 12.03
CA TYR A 202 -8.12 -18.97 13.42
C TYR A 202 -8.38 -17.75 14.33
N ASP A 203 -8.40 -17.94 15.63
CA ASP A 203 -8.58 -16.85 16.60
C ASP A 203 -7.28 -16.06 16.78
N GLU A 204 -7.19 -14.91 16.11
CA GLU A 204 -6.04 -14.01 16.14
C GLU A 204 -5.91 -13.20 17.44
N THR A 205 -6.93 -13.24 18.30
CA THR A 205 -6.88 -12.59 19.62
C THR A 205 -6.10 -13.38 20.65
N LYS A 206 -5.82 -14.67 20.39
CA LYS A 206 -4.98 -15.50 21.25
C LYS A 206 -3.55 -14.95 21.31
N PRO A 207 -2.92 -15.00 22.51
CA PRO A 207 -1.47 -14.78 22.60
C PRO A 207 -0.73 -15.69 21.62
N PHE A 208 0.28 -15.15 20.93
CA PHE A 208 0.98 -15.87 19.87
C PHE A 208 1.57 -17.21 20.34
N ASP A 209 2.13 -17.23 21.55
CA ASP A 209 2.74 -18.43 22.13
C ASP A 209 1.70 -19.47 22.64
N SER A 210 0.41 -19.12 22.63
CA SER A 210 -0.69 -20.02 23.01
C SER A 210 -1.42 -20.64 21.82
N LEU A 211 -0.97 -20.36 20.60
CA LEU A 211 -1.53 -20.97 19.40
C LEU A 211 -1.22 -22.47 19.33
N THR A 212 -2.20 -23.23 18.89
CA THR A 212 -2.18 -24.69 18.84
C THR A 212 -2.05 -25.23 17.42
N LEU A 213 -1.81 -26.54 17.28
CA LEU A 213 -1.85 -27.20 15.97
C LEU A 213 -3.19 -26.98 15.25
N GLU A 214 -4.30 -26.94 15.98
CA GLU A 214 -5.61 -26.67 15.38
C GLU A 214 -5.66 -25.26 14.76
N ASP A 215 -5.05 -24.26 15.41
CA ASP A 215 -4.98 -22.90 14.87
C ASP A 215 -4.13 -22.86 13.59
N LEU A 216 -3.01 -23.61 13.53
CA LEU A 216 -2.19 -23.74 12.33
C LEU A 216 -2.95 -24.44 11.20
N GLN A 217 -3.70 -25.49 11.52
CA GLN A 217 -4.52 -26.22 10.54
C GLN A 217 -5.60 -25.32 9.96
N LYS A 218 -6.33 -24.59 10.81
CA LYS A 218 -7.35 -23.62 10.38
C LYS A 218 -6.78 -22.52 9.52
N ALA A 219 -5.63 -21.97 9.86
CA ALA A 219 -4.93 -20.96 9.08
C ALA A 219 -4.49 -21.49 7.70
N ALA A 220 -4.11 -22.76 7.62
CA ALA A 220 -3.79 -23.41 6.35
C ALA A 220 -5.04 -23.66 5.50
N GLU A 221 -6.12 -24.14 6.13
CA GLU A 221 -7.42 -24.36 5.45
C GLU A 221 -7.99 -23.07 4.87
N PHE A 222 -7.87 -21.94 5.59
CA PHE A 222 -8.24 -20.62 5.07
C PHE A 222 -7.54 -20.30 3.74
N ARG A 223 -6.30 -20.74 3.57
CA ARG A 223 -5.51 -20.59 2.34
C ARG A 223 -5.73 -21.71 1.33
N GLY A 224 -6.71 -22.59 1.59
CA GLY A 224 -7.02 -23.77 0.77
C GLY A 224 -5.99 -24.90 0.86
N GLY A 225 -5.07 -24.82 1.82
CA GLY A 225 -4.01 -25.79 2.01
C GLY A 225 -4.16 -26.62 3.28
N LYS A 226 -3.05 -27.21 3.75
CA LYS A 226 -3.00 -28.04 4.97
C LYS A 226 -1.71 -27.78 5.74
N CYS A 227 -1.77 -27.84 7.07
CA CYS A 227 -0.60 -27.99 7.93
C CYS A 227 -0.36 -29.49 8.18
N LEU A 228 0.85 -29.96 7.88
CA LEU A 228 1.25 -31.37 8.08
C LEU A 228 2.00 -31.61 9.38
N ALA A 229 2.18 -30.57 10.20
CA ALA A 229 2.83 -30.71 11.50
C ALA A 229 2.03 -31.63 12.41
N THR A 230 2.74 -32.46 13.20
CA THR A 230 2.18 -33.31 14.25
C THR A 230 2.39 -32.72 15.64
N GLU A 231 3.32 -31.79 15.76
CA GLU A 231 3.64 -31.06 17.01
C GLU A 231 4.15 -29.64 16.65
N ILE A 232 4.10 -28.75 17.62
CA ILE A 232 4.72 -27.42 17.58
C ILE A 232 5.84 -27.41 18.60
N VAL A 233 7.09 -27.28 18.13
CA VAL A 233 8.24 -27.07 19.01
C VAL A 233 8.24 -25.66 19.56
N ASP A 234 8.14 -24.72 18.63
CA ASP A 234 7.93 -23.28 18.86
C ASP A 234 7.34 -22.62 17.59
N MET A 235 7.05 -21.32 17.66
CA MET A 235 6.45 -20.59 16.53
C MET A 235 7.47 -20.19 15.46
N TYR A 236 8.75 -20.40 15.66
CA TYR A 236 9.85 -20.00 14.76
C TYR A 236 10.50 -21.18 14.05
N THR A 237 10.37 -22.39 14.58
CA THR A 237 10.84 -23.63 13.95
C THR A 237 9.97 -23.95 12.74
N PRO A 238 10.56 -24.14 11.52
CA PRO A 238 9.80 -24.48 10.33
C PRO A 238 9.03 -25.79 10.50
N VAL A 239 7.80 -25.79 10.04
CA VAL A 239 6.94 -26.98 9.95
C VAL A 239 6.51 -27.20 8.49
N LYS A 240 5.99 -28.39 8.18
CA LYS A 240 5.55 -28.73 6.82
C LYS A 240 4.12 -28.28 6.55
N TRP A 241 3.93 -27.73 5.36
CA TRP A 241 2.66 -27.26 4.83
C TRP A 241 2.44 -27.82 3.43
N VAL A 242 1.18 -27.87 3.00
CA VAL A 242 0.78 -28.17 1.63
C VAL A 242 -0.14 -27.06 1.15
N SER A 243 0.14 -26.51 -0.02
CA SER A 243 -0.71 -25.50 -0.66
C SER A 243 -1.98 -26.08 -1.31
N ALA A 244 -2.91 -25.23 -1.72
CA ALA A 244 -4.10 -25.59 -2.47
C ALA A 244 -3.79 -26.32 -3.80
N ARG A 245 -2.60 -26.14 -4.36
CA ARG A 245 -2.12 -26.78 -5.59
C ARG A 245 -1.34 -28.07 -5.33
N GLY A 246 -1.21 -28.47 -4.06
CA GLY A 246 -0.50 -29.67 -3.67
C GLY A 246 1.02 -29.52 -3.52
N ASN A 247 1.55 -28.29 -3.57
CA ASN A 247 2.98 -28.07 -3.36
C ASN A 247 3.31 -28.16 -1.87
N GLU A 248 4.24 -29.05 -1.52
CA GLU A 248 4.78 -29.15 -0.16
C GLU A 248 5.90 -28.10 0.03
N PHE A 249 5.93 -27.46 1.20
CA PHE A 249 6.96 -26.51 1.59
C PHE A 249 7.16 -26.48 3.10
N GLU A 250 8.28 -25.94 3.55
CA GLU A 250 8.60 -25.73 4.96
C GLU A 250 8.63 -24.23 5.26
N MET A 251 7.96 -23.82 6.33
CA MET A 251 7.93 -22.45 6.81
C MET A 251 7.57 -22.40 8.29
N SER A 252 8.10 -21.44 9.04
CA SER A 252 7.74 -21.29 10.44
C SER A 252 6.31 -20.76 10.60
N PRO A 253 5.60 -21.15 11.68
CA PRO A 253 4.29 -20.58 12.00
C PRO A 253 4.30 -19.05 12.04
N ASN A 254 5.35 -18.44 12.57
CA ASN A 254 5.50 -16.98 12.61
C ASN A 254 5.43 -16.32 11.23
N LEU A 255 6.14 -16.88 10.25
CA LEU A 255 6.11 -16.35 8.88
C LEU A 255 4.73 -16.51 8.23
N VAL A 256 4.05 -17.64 8.47
CA VAL A 256 2.72 -17.90 7.91
C VAL A 256 1.65 -17.03 8.56
N LEU A 257 1.62 -16.97 9.89
CA LEU A 257 0.52 -16.36 10.64
C LEU A 257 0.69 -14.85 10.82
N LYS A 258 1.91 -14.39 11.07
CA LYS A 258 2.20 -12.96 11.32
C LYS A 258 2.83 -12.27 10.12
N GLY A 259 3.70 -12.94 9.38
CA GLY A 259 4.33 -12.39 8.17
C GLY A 259 3.47 -12.48 6.92
N GLY A 260 2.37 -13.25 6.94
CA GLY A 260 1.49 -13.41 5.79
C GLY A 260 2.10 -14.22 4.64
N HIS A 261 3.25 -14.85 4.85
CA HIS A 261 3.91 -15.68 3.84
C HIS A 261 3.14 -16.99 3.59
N TRP A 262 3.27 -17.51 2.38
CA TRP A 262 2.71 -18.81 1.99
C TRP A 262 3.67 -19.51 1.03
N CYS A 263 3.18 -20.50 0.27
CA CYS A 263 3.97 -21.33 -0.61
C CYS A 263 4.85 -20.53 -1.57
N PRO A 264 6.19 -20.65 -1.51
CA PRO A 264 7.10 -19.89 -2.38
C PRO A 264 6.94 -20.24 -3.87
N ALA A 265 6.46 -21.46 -4.18
CA ALA A 265 6.23 -21.89 -5.56
C ALA A 265 4.97 -21.27 -6.20
N GLU A 266 4.15 -20.58 -5.41
CA GLU A 266 2.87 -20.01 -5.84
C GLU A 266 2.84 -18.48 -5.70
N LEU A 267 3.99 -17.86 -5.58
CA LEU A 267 4.07 -16.39 -5.59
C LEU A 267 3.46 -15.86 -6.89
N PRO A 268 2.59 -14.85 -6.83
CA PRO A 268 2.10 -14.21 -8.03
C PRO A 268 3.29 -13.62 -8.78
N TRP A 269 3.41 -13.95 -10.03
CA TRP A 269 4.35 -13.29 -10.92
C TRP A 269 3.88 -11.85 -11.14
N PRO A 270 4.80 -10.87 -11.16
CA PRO A 270 4.45 -9.48 -11.37
C PRO A 270 3.78 -9.24 -12.74
#